data_7ec582b275e46570b56734e53e41e276
#
_entry.id   7ec582b275e46570b56734e53e41e276
#
_cell.length_a   1.000
_cell.length_b   1.000
_cell.length_c   1.000
_cell.angle_alpha   90.00
_cell.angle_beta   90.00
_cell.angle_gamma   90.00
#
_symmetry.space_group_name_H-M   'P 1'
#
loop_
_entity.id
_entity.type
_entity.pdbx_description
1 polymer ?
#
loop_
_entity_poly.entity_id
_entity_poly.type
_entity_poly.pdbx_seq_one_letter_code
_entity_poly.pdbx_strand_id
1 'polypeptide(L)'
;MTTLLYIYVAAALSLVACSNDNPVTPDADESIVTIPMSEEAAEMRADIKAAGGQKYIFTEETWPVLMEYLQSQSEQEYPEVETMHRQGHMVIADNDVYTIENDNADCLVIYLHGGAYCFGILDSHIVFCDKLARKMNAKVYMPLYPILLKSTCLDAFRFLQGVYAEVLREGKPVILMGDSSGGGLALAFAESLRDSGVPMPEGLVLLSPWIDVTMTNHAIPSLEEGDFILSAYGLAGLGKLWAGELDVRDSRVSPLYGSMTGIPPTLIFCGTDEILRPDITLLHEKMKAAGGKSRLVIGEGLWHVFPSYDIPERDICIEMIATWF
;
A
#
# COMPACT_ATOMS: atom_id res chain seq x y z
N MET A 1 40.00 2.85 5.10
CA MET A 1 39.39 4.12 4.70
C MET A 1 37.90 3.86 4.53
N THR A 2 37.18 3.70 5.62
CA THR A 2 35.77 3.36 5.62
C THR A 2 35.16 3.93 6.92
N THR A 3 34.94 5.25 6.94
CA THR A 3 34.25 5.89 8.08
C THR A 3 33.99 7.35 7.71
N LEU A 4 33.05 7.61 6.78
CA LEU A 4 32.65 9.00 6.44
C LEU A 4 31.35 9.03 5.61
N LEU A 5 30.31 8.27 5.95
CA LEU A 5 29.01 8.43 5.29
C LEU A 5 27.80 8.29 6.24
N TYR A 6 27.98 8.50 7.54
CA TYR A 6 26.87 8.39 8.52
C TYR A 6 26.49 9.71 9.20
N ILE A 7 26.90 10.88 8.68
CA ILE A 7 26.75 12.19 9.37
C ILE A 7 25.82 13.18 8.63
N TYR A 8 25.08 12.83 7.62
CA TYR A 8 24.28 13.82 6.86
C TYR A 8 22.76 13.76 7.08
N VAL A 9 22.22 12.91 7.92
CA VAL A 9 20.76 12.87 8.21
C VAL A 9 20.39 13.52 9.56
N ALA A 10 21.35 13.79 10.43
CA ALA A 10 21.10 14.36 11.76
C ALA A 10 21.36 15.88 11.90
N ALA A 11 21.77 16.57 10.84
CA ALA A 11 22.23 17.97 10.93
C ALA A 11 21.25 19.01 10.35
N ALA A 12 20.03 18.64 9.97
CA ALA A 12 19.05 19.59 9.42
C ALA A 12 17.98 20.06 10.45
N LEU A 13 18.14 19.77 11.72
CA LEU A 13 17.15 20.12 12.76
C LEU A 13 17.63 21.11 13.82
N SER A 14 18.72 21.83 13.60
CA SER A 14 19.05 22.93 14.50
C SER A 14 19.95 23.93 13.81
N LEU A 15 19.37 25.07 13.41
CA LEU A 15 19.95 26.41 13.33
C LEU A 15 19.20 27.26 12.30
N VAL A 16 18.10 27.90 12.70
CA VAL A 16 17.80 29.28 12.24
C VAL A 16 17.04 29.97 13.37
N ALA A 17 17.80 30.68 14.17
CA ALA A 17 17.31 31.86 14.87
C ALA A 17 18.24 32.98 14.46
N CYS A 18 17.74 33.88 13.63
CA CYS A 18 17.95 35.33 13.65
C CYS A 18 17.50 35.96 12.33
N SER A 19 16.42 36.70 12.43
CA SER A 19 16.02 37.93 11.70
C SER A 19 16.49 38.14 10.26
N ASN A 20 15.54 38.19 9.31
CA ASN A 20 15.29 39.40 8.48
C ASN A 20 14.11 39.15 7.53
N ASP A 21 13.29 40.19 7.36
CA ASP A 21 12.12 40.26 6.51
C ASP A 21 12.42 39.81 5.07
N ASN A 22 11.99 38.60 4.73
CA ASN A 22 11.82 38.12 3.35
C ASN A 22 10.36 37.78 3.10
N PRO A 23 9.84 37.98 1.87
CA PRO A 23 8.44 37.71 1.58
C PRO A 23 8.11 36.24 1.88
N VAL A 24 7.01 36.04 2.60
CA VAL A 24 6.46 34.74 2.96
C VAL A 24 6.27 33.94 1.66
N THR A 25 7.18 33.01 1.38
CA THR A 25 6.88 31.90 0.48
C THR A 25 5.77 31.09 1.15
N PRO A 26 4.74 30.63 0.40
CA PRO A 26 3.73 29.77 1.02
C PRO A 26 4.46 28.62 1.73
N ASP A 27 4.15 28.42 3.01
CA ASP A 27 4.71 27.34 3.82
C ASP A 27 4.64 26.03 3.02
N ALA A 28 5.79 25.39 2.83
CA ALA A 28 5.83 24.05 2.28
C ALA A 28 4.93 23.18 3.16
N ASP A 29 3.97 22.47 2.55
CA ASP A 29 3.05 21.61 3.29
C ASP A 29 3.84 20.49 3.98
N GLU A 30 4.11 20.60 5.28
CA GLU A 30 4.87 19.64 6.08
C GLU A 30 4.23 18.23 6.05
N SER A 31 2.99 18.12 5.56
CA SER A 31 2.32 16.83 5.37
C SER A 31 2.73 16.12 4.09
N ILE A 32 3.51 16.76 3.21
CA ILE A 32 4.10 16.14 2.02
C ILE A 32 5.61 16.08 2.20
N VAL A 33 6.16 14.86 2.08
CA VAL A 33 7.60 14.60 2.21
C VAL A 33 8.08 13.94 0.93
N THR A 34 9.26 14.34 0.45
CA THR A 34 9.86 13.75 -0.76
C THR A 34 11.10 12.94 -0.40
N ILE A 35 11.24 11.76 -0.97
CA ILE A 35 12.41 10.88 -0.87
C ILE A 35 13.08 10.86 -2.25
N PRO A 36 14.36 11.26 -2.38
CA PRO A 36 15.11 11.14 -3.63
C PRO A 36 15.43 9.67 -3.93
N MET A 37 15.53 9.33 -5.21
CA MET A 37 15.95 8.02 -5.67
C MET A 37 17.45 7.80 -5.44
N SER A 38 17.82 6.65 -4.84
CA SER A 38 19.21 6.20 -4.69
C SER A 38 19.83 5.71 -6.01
N GLU A 39 21.15 5.48 -6.02
CA GLU A 39 21.83 4.87 -7.18
C GLU A 39 21.35 3.43 -7.37
N GLU A 40 21.19 2.67 -6.29
CA GLU A 40 20.70 1.28 -6.32
C GLU A 40 19.27 1.19 -6.86
N ALA A 41 18.40 2.13 -6.48
CA ALA A 41 17.06 2.20 -7.05
C ALA A 41 17.07 2.57 -8.53
N ALA A 42 17.98 3.47 -8.96
CA ALA A 42 18.12 3.83 -10.36
C ALA A 42 18.61 2.65 -11.21
N GLU A 43 19.54 1.84 -10.70
CA GLU A 43 19.99 0.60 -11.36
C GLU A 43 18.84 -0.41 -11.45
N MET A 44 18.14 -0.69 -10.35
CA MET A 44 16.99 -1.61 -10.36
C MET A 44 15.89 -1.15 -11.32
N ARG A 45 15.59 0.15 -11.35
CA ARG A 45 14.64 0.74 -12.32
C ARG A 45 15.05 0.46 -13.76
N ALA A 46 16.35 0.63 -14.08
CA ALA A 46 16.88 0.37 -15.41
C ALA A 46 16.73 -1.11 -15.78
N ASP A 47 17.02 -2.02 -14.85
CA ASP A 47 16.90 -3.47 -15.06
C ASP A 47 15.45 -3.89 -15.28
N ILE A 48 14.49 -3.39 -14.49
CA ILE A 48 13.07 -3.68 -14.68
C ILE A 48 12.59 -3.19 -16.06
N LYS A 49 13.00 -1.97 -16.45
CA LYS A 49 12.65 -1.42 -17.77
C LYS A 49 13.29 -2.21 -18.91
N ALA A 50 14.55 -2.64 -18.78
CA ALA A 50 15.23 -3.45 -19.76
C ALA A 50 14.60 -4.84 -19.92
N ALA A 51 14.04 -5.41 -18.85
CA ALA A 51 13.25 -6.64 -18.87
C ALA A 51 11.85 -6.47 -19.48
N GLY A 52 11.45 -5.25 -19.88
CA GLY A 52 10.15 -4.94 -20.49
C GLY A 52 9.09 -4.46 -19.50
N GLY A 53 9.42 -4.33 -18.21
CA GLY A 53 8.47 -3.96 -17.16
C GLY A 53 7.41 -5.04 -16.92
N GLN A 54 6.32 -4.67 -16.24
CA GLN A 54 5.18 -5.57 -15.97
C GLN A 54 3.89 -5.13 -16.70
N LYS A 55 3.88 -3.93 -17.26
CA LYS A 55 2.73 -3.31 -17.91
C LYS A 55 2.15 -4.14 -19.06
N TYR A 56 3.01 -4.89 -19.76
CA TYR A 56 2.61 -5.67 -20.93
C TYR A 56 1.57 -6.76 -20.64
N ILE A 57 1.46 -7.24 -19.39
CA ILE A 57 0.47 -8.26 -19.04
C ILE A 57 -0.96 -7.71 -18.94
N PHE A 58 -1.11 -6.39 -18.92
CA PHE A 58 -2.37 -5.69 -18.73
C PHE A 58 -2.83 -4.91 -19.95
N THR A 59 -2.41 -5.29 -21.16
CA THR A 59 -2.81 -4.63 -22.42
C THR A 59 -4.07 -5.27 -23.00
N GLU A 60 -4.71 -4.60 -23.96
CA GLU A 60 -5.85 -5.17 -24.70
C GLU A 60 -5.47 -6.46 -25.42
N GLU A 61 -4.26 -6.54 -25.98
CA GLU A 61 -3.74 -7.70 -26.70
C GLU A 61 -3.55 -8.91 -25.76
N THR A 62 -3.01 -8.69 -24.57
CA THR A 62 -2.70 -9.75 -23.61
C THR A 62 -3.87 -10.10 -22.68
N TRP A 63 -4.94 -9.31 -22.68
CA TRP A 63 -6.10 -9.50 -21.82
C TRP A 63 -6.71 -10.91 -21.89
N PRO A 64 -6.93 -11.52 -23.07
CA PRO A 64 -7.47 -12.88 -23.16
C PRO A 64 -6.55 -13.92 -22.48
N VAL A 65 -5.22 -13.76 -22.64
CA VAL A 65 -4.22 -14.66 -22.02
C VAL A 65 -4.24 -14.49 -20.50
N LEU A 66 -4.33 -13.27 -20.00
CA LEU A 66 -4.47 -13.00 -18.57
C LEU A 66 -5.74 -13.67 -18.01
N MET A 67 -6.87 -13.54 -18.69
CA MET A 67 -8.13 -14.15 -18.26
C MET A 67 -8.05 -15.68 -18.24
N GLU A 68 -7.44 -16.32 -19.22
CA GLU A 68 -7.20 -17.75 -19.26
C GLU A 68 -6.29 -18.20 -18.10
N TYR A 69 -5.20 -17.47 -17.87
CA TYR A 69 -4.31 -17.73 -16.74
C TYR A 69 -5.08 -17.67 -15.40
N LEU A 70 -5.82 -16.59 -15.14
CA LEU A 70 -6.57 -16.43 -13.89
C LEU A 70 -7.65 -17.49 -13.70
N GLN A 71 -8.30 -17.95 -14.78
CA GLN A 71 -9.26 -19.06 -14.74
C GLN A 71 -8.59 -20.40 -14.40
N SER A 72 -7.34 -20.58 -14.77
CA SER A 72 -6.58 -21.81 -14.50
C SER A 72 -6.13 -21.92 -13.04
N GLN A 73 -6.04 -20.79 -12.30
CA GLN A 73 -5.60 -20.79 -10.92
C GLN A 73 -6.67 -21.44 -10.02
N SER A 74 -6.27 -22.42 -9.22
CA SER A 74 -7.18 -23.10 -8.29
C SER A 74 -7.22 -22.47 -6.91
N GLU A 75 -6.05 -22.08 -6.40
CA GLU A 75 -5.82 -21.57 -5.04
C GLU A 75 -4.73 -20.53 -5.07
N GLN A 76 -4.67 -19.68 -4.03
CA GLN A 76 -3.52 -18.80 -3.81
C GLN A 76 -2.41 -19.63 -3.15
N GLU A 77 -1.19 -19.43 -3.63
CA GLU A 77 -0.01 -20.01 -3.02
C GLU A 77 0.61 -19.00 -2.04
N TYR A 78 1.14 -19.50 -0.93
CA TYR A 78 1.95 -18.72 -0.01
C TYR A 78 3.42 -19.08 -0.25
N PRO A 79 4.27 -18.14 -0.65
CA PRO A 79 5.66 -18.43 -0.97
C PRO A 79 6.46 -18.93 0.24
N GLU A 80 7.35 -19.89 0.03
CA GLU A 80 8.33 -20.29 1.03
C GLU A 80 9.49 -19.31 1.04
N VAL A 81 9.51 -18.43 2.04
CA VAL A 81 10.52 -17.39 2.22
C VAL A 81 11.18 -17.55 3.58
N GLU A 82 12.51 -17.47 3.62
CA GLU A 82 13.25 -17.41 4.88
C GLU A 82 13.04 -16.05 5.55
N THR A 83 12.57 -16.07 6.80
CA THR A 83 12.30 -14.88 7.61
C THR A 83 13.08 -14.91 8.91
N MET A 84 13.33 -13.73 9.51
CA MET A 84 13.99 -13.60 10.81
C MET A 84 13.07 -14.05 11.95
N HIS A 85 11.77 -13.80 11.80
CA HIS A 85 10.75 -14.24 12.76
C HIS A 85 10.15 -15.57 12.32
N ARG A 86 9.60 -16.30 13.30
CA ARG A 86 8.82 -17.50 13.03
C ARG A 86 7.54 -17.12 12.27
N GLN A 87 7.22 -17.86 11.23
CA GLN A 87 5.94 -17.76 10.55
C GLN A 87 4.91 -18.68 11.22
N GLY A 88 3.69 -18.19 11.32
CA GLY A 88 2.52 -18.94 11.79
C GLY A 88 1.47 -19.02 10.72
N HIS A 89 0.48 -19.86 10.95
CA HIS A 89 -0.66 -20.07 10.04
C HIS A 89 -1.92 -20.36 10.84
N MET A 90 -3.03 -19.79 10.39
CA MET A 90 -4.36 -20.07 10.90
C MET A 90 -5.37 -20.01 9.76
N VAL A 91 -6.56 -20.58 9.96
CA VAL A 91 -7.67 -20.52 9.01
C VAL A 91 -8.82 -19.75 9.66
N ILE A 92 -9.34 -18.75 8.95
CA ILE A 92 -10.49 -17.95 9.37
C ILE A 92 -11.48 -17.93 8.20
N ALA A 93 -12.74 -18.31 8.46
CA ALA A 93 -13.79 -18.35 7.44
C ALA A 93 -13.33 -19.05 6.14
N ASP A 94 -12.73 -20.24 6.30
CA ASP A 94 -12.22 -21.12 5.23
C ASP A 94 -11.11 -20.51 4.35
N ASN A 95 -10.45 -19.45 4.79
CA ASN A 95 -9.30 -18.85 4.10
C ASN A 95 -8.10 -18.78 5.02
N ASP A 96 -6.91 -18.86 4.41
CA ASP A 96 -5.63 -18.86 5.10
C ASP A 96 -5.23 -17.45 5.57
N VAL A 97 -4.69 -17.39 6.77
CA VAL A 97 -4.04 -16.21 7.33
C VAL A 97 -2.66 -16.61 7.81
N TYR A 98 -1.64 -16.10 7.16
CA TYR A 98 -0.26 -16.29 7.60
C TYR A 98 0.16 -15.16 8.53
N THR A 99 1.14 -15.44 9.39
CA THR A 99 1.61 -14.46 10.36
C THR A 99 3.13 -14.43 10.42
N ILE A 100 3.67 -13.25 10.66
CA ILE A 100 5.01 -13.06 11.21
C ILE A 100 4.83 -12.94 12.72
N GLU A 101 5.27 -13.96 13.43
CA GLU A 101 5.00 -14.11 14.87
C GLU A 101 5.98 -13.31 15.72
N ASN A 102 5.43 -12.60 16.70
CA ASN A 102 6.20 -11.95 17.76
C ASN A 102 5.41 -12.01 19.07
N ASP A 103 5.83 -12.88 19.97
CA ASP A 103 5.14 -13.13 21.25
C ASP A 103 5.14 -11.89 22.17
N ASN A 104 6.09 -10.97 21.97
CA ASN A 104 6.23 -9.74 22.76
C ASN A 104 5.87 -8.48 21.94
N ALA A 105 5.07 -8.63 20.90
CA ALA A 105 4.67 -7.50 20.06
C ALA A 105 3.97 -6.39 20.85
N ASP A 106 4.31 -5.14 20.56
CA ASP A 106 3.65 -3.96 21.13
C ASP A 106 2.37 -3.59 20.36
N CYS A 107 2.33 -3.95 19.08
CA CYS A 107 1.19 -3.70 18.19
C CYS A 107 0.99 -4.85 17.21
N LEU A 108 -0.17 -4.82 16.54
CA LEU A 108 -0.56 -5.79 15.51
C LEU A 108 -0.69 -5.06 14.17
N VAL A 109 -0.20 -5.67 13.11
CA VAL A 109 -0.36 -5.17 11.75
C VAL A 109 -1.20 -6.18 10.96
N ILE A 110 -2.25 -5.72 10.30
CA ILE A 110 -2.94 -6.49 9.26
C ILE A 110 -2.46 -5.95 7.92
N TYR A 111 -1.71 -6.76 7.19
CA TYR A 111 -1.16 -6.41 5.90
C TYR A 111 -1.95 -7.05 4.77
N LEU A 112 -2.57 -6.23 3.92
CA LEU A 112 -3.33 -6.65 2.75
C LEU A 112 -2.43 -6.50 1.52
N HIS A 113 -2.10 -7.63 0.88
CA HIS A 113 -1.17 -7.65 -0.24
C HIS A 113 -1.78 -7.03 -1.50
N GLY A 114 -0.91 -6.49 -2.38
CA GLY A 114 -1.26 -6.05 -3.72
C GLY A 114 -1.51 -7.20 -4.69
N GLY A 115 -1.47 -6.87 -6.00
CA GLY A 115 -1.68 -7.85 -7.07
C GLY A 115 -2.98 -7.65 -7.85
N ALA A 116 -3.48 -6.40 -7.91
CA ALA A 116 -4.66 -6.01 -8.69
C ALA A 116 -5.90 -6.89 -8.45
N TYR A 117 -6.04 -7.39 -7.23
CA TYR A 117 -7.10 -8.33 -6.80
C TYR A 117 -7.09 -9.69 -7.55
N CYS A 118 -6.09 -9.97 -8.33
CA CYS A 118 -6.03 -11.18 -9.16
C CYS A 118 -4.77 -12.01 -8.98
N PHE A 119 -3.73 -11.46 -8.37
CA PHE A 119 -2.52 -12.17 -7.98
C PHE A 119 -2.44 -12.29 -6.46
N GLY A 120 -1.85 -13.39 -5.98
CA GLY A 120 -1.63 -13.65 -4.56
C GLY A 120 -0.45 -12.88 -3.98
N ILE A 121 -0.14 -13.19 -2.72
CA ILE A 121 1.00 -12.62 -2.00
C ILE A 121 2.33 -13.05 -2.65
N LEU A 122 3.33 -12.17 -2.63
CA LEU A 122 4.67 -12.39 -3.20
C LEU A 122 5.72 -12.45 -2.09
N ASP A 123 6.89 -13.03 -2.41
CA ASP A 123 8.07 -13.07 -1.54
C ASP A 123 8.43 -11.69 -0.99
N SER A 124 8.37 -10.67 -1.84
CA SER A 124 8.68 -9.29 -1.46
C SER A 124 7.77 -8.74 -0.37
N HIS A 125 6.48 -9.12 -0.37
CA HIS A 125 5.53 -8.73 0.68
C HIS A 125 5.92 -9.37 2.04
N ILE A 126 6.31 -10.65 2.02
CA ILE A 126 6.69 -11.38 3.24
C ILE A 126 7.99 -10.81 3.82
N VAL A 127 9.00 -10.56 2.97
CA VAL A 127 10.28 -9.94 3.38
C VAL A 127 10.04 -8.54 3.94
N PHE A 128 9.18 -7.75 3.31
CA PHE A 128 8.81 -6.42 3.81
C PHE A 128 8.12 -6.51 5.18
N CYS A 129 7.15 -7.41 5.33
CA CYS A 129 6.42 -7.62 6.58
C CYS A 129 7.35 -8.11 7.73
N ASP A 130 8.33 -8.96 7.44
CA ASP A 130 9.30 -9.44 8.44
C ASP A 130 10.23 -8.31 8.92
N LYS A 131 10.73 -7.48 7.99
CA LYS A 131 11.51 -6.29 8.35
C LYS A 131 10.69 -5.28 9.15
N LEU A 132 9.44 -5.06 8.76
CA LEU A 132 8.50 -4.18 9.46
C LEU A 132 8.20 -4.70 10.87
N ALA A 133 7.90 -6.00 11.02
CA ALA A 133 7.67 -6.65 12.30
C ALA A 133 8.82 -6.42 13.28
N ARG A 134 10.04 -6.57 12.79
CA ARG A 134 11.26 -6.31 13.58
C ARG A 134 11.37 -4.85 14.02
N LYS A 135 11.14 -3.91 13.08
CA LYS A 135 11.33 -2.49 13.35
C LYS A 135 10.30 -1.92 14.30
N MET A 136 9.05 -2.36 14.17
CA MET A 136 7.92 -1.89 14.97
C MET A 136 7.70 -2.71 16.26
N ASN A 137 8.46 -3.77 16.49
CA ASN A 137 8.13 -4.79 17.48
C ASN A 137 6.68 -5.27 17.34
N ALA A 138 6.27 -5.61 16.11
CA ALA A 138 4.90 -5.96 15.76
C ALA A 138 4.75 -7.46 15.47
N LYS A 139 3.53 -7.97 15.63
CA LYS A 139 3.07 -9.21 15.01
C LYS A 139 2.29 -8.82 13.74
N VAL A 140 2.58 -9.46 12.60
CA VAL A 140 1.94 -9.13 11.33
C VAL A 140 1.04 -10.28 10.90
N TYR A 141 -0.20 -9.96 10.57
CA TYR A 141 -1.18 -10.85 9.95
C TYR A 141 -1.23 -10.57 8.46
N MET A 142 -1.10 -11.59 7.65
CA MET A 142 -1.14 -11.55 6.18
C MET A 142 -2.29 -12.44 5.69
N PRO A 143 -3.53 -11.92 5.65
CA PRO A 143 -4.67 -12.69 5.18
C PRO A 143 -4.59 -12.90 3.68
N LEU A 144 -4.73 -14.15 3.20
CA LEU A 144 -4.93 -14.47 1.79
C LEU A 144 -6.40 -14.23 1.45
N TYR A 145 -6.77 -12.97 1.31
CA TYR A 145 -8.15 -12.59 1.03
C TYR A 145 -8.61 -13.12 -0.33
N PRO A 146 -9.90 -13.51 -0.47
CA PRO A 146 -10.44 -14.01 -1.73
C PRO A 146 -10.19 -13.05 -2.90
N ILE A 147 -9.64 -13.55 -3.99
CA ILE A 147 -9.28 -12.78 -5.20
C ILE A 147 -10.12 -13.19 -6.41
N LEU A 148 -10.03 -12.43 -7.50
CA LEU A 148 -10.61 -12.75 -8.80
C LEU A 148 -10.07 -14.13 -9.32
N LEU A 149 -10.76 -14.92 -10.13
CA LEU A 149 -12.11 -14.75 -10.67
C LEU A 149 -13.20 -15.46 -9.85
N LYS A 150 -12.85 -16.03 -8.71
CA LYS A 150 -13.78 -16.82 -7.90
C LYS A 150 -14.58 -15.96 -6.93
N SER A 151 -14.11 -14.72 -6.70
CA SER A 151 -14.62 -13.86 -5.64
C SER A 151 -14.68 -12.40 -6.10
N THR A 152 -15.41 -11.60 -5.36
CA THR A 152 -15.57 -10.17 -5.54
C THR A 152 -15.15 -9.44 -4.27
N CYS A 153 -15.19 -8.11 -4.29
CA CYS A 153 -14.87 -7.31 -3.11
C CYS A 153 -15.71 -7.68 -1.89
N LEU A 154 -16.98 -8.08 -2.05
CA LEU A 154 -17.85 -8.45 -0.92
C LEU A 154 -17.40 -9.72 -0.21
N ASP A 155 -16.80 -10.66 -0.92
CA ASP A 155 -16.24 -11.88 -0.32
C ASP A 155 -15.01 -11.56 0.52
N ALA A 156 -14.13 -10.69 0.00
CA ALA A 156 -12.97 -10.18 0.74
C ALA A 156 -13.39 -9.41 2.00
N PHE A 157 -14.41 -8.55 1.92
CA PHE A 157 -14.93 -7.82 3.08
C PHE A 157 -15.45 -8.77 4.15
N ARG A 158 -16.22 -9.79 3.77
CA ARG A 158 -16.75 -10.78 4.72
C ARG A 158 -15.62 -11.53 5.43
N PHE A 159 -14.60 -11.92 4.70
CA PHE A 159 -13.42 -12.56 5.25
C PHE A 159 -12.66 -11.63 6.21
N LEU A 160 -12.37 -10.38 5.78
CA LEU A 160 -11.64 -9.41 6.59
C LEU A 160 -12.38 -9.04 7.88
N GLN A 161 -13.70 -9.01 7.89
CA GLN A 161 -14.48 -8.86 9.14
C GLN A 161 -14.15 -9.96 10.15
N GLY A 162 -14.03 -11.19 9.70
CA GLY A 162 -13.61 -12.32 10.55
C GLY A 162 -12.18 -12.18 11.06
N VAL A 163 -11.25 -11.82 10.18
CA VAL A 163 -9.83 -11.58 10.53
C VAL A 163 -9.71 -10.46 11.53
N TYR A 164 -10.36 -9.32 11.27
CA TYR A 164 -10.30 -8.16 12.15
C TYR A 164 -10.86 -8.45 13.54
N ALA A 165 -12.00 -9.16 13.60
CA ALA A 165 -12.61 -9.57 14.87
C ALA A 165 -11.69 -10.49 15.68
N GLU A 166 -10.94 -11.39 15.03
CA GLU A 166 -9.96 -12.25 15.69
C GLU A 166 -8.78 -11.45 16.22
N VAL A 167 -8.20 -10.58 15.38
CA VAL A 167 -7.05 -9.74 15.75
C VAL A 167 -7.39 -8.82 16.93
N LEU A 168 -8.58 -8.24 16.97
CA LEU A 168 -9.03 -7.39 18.10
C LEU A 168 -9.03 -8.12 19.45
N ARG A 169 -9.17 -9.45 19.48
CA ARG A 169 -9.15 -10.24 20.74
C ARG A 169 -7.80 -10.24 21.42
N GLU A 170 -6.73 -9.94 20.71
CA GLU A 170 -5.40 -9.82 21.31
C GLU A 170 -5.27 -8.57 22.19
N GLY A 171 -6.19 -7.60 22.06
CA GLY A 171 -6.26 -6.42 22.93
C GLY A 171 -5.11 -5.43 22.78
N LYS A 172 -4.41 -5.47 21.65
CA LYS A 172 -3.29 -4.58 21.31
C LYS A 172 -3.71 -3.58 20.24
N PRO A 173 -2.99 -2.44 20.09
CA PRO A 173 -3.20 -1.52 18.98
C PRO A 173 -3.08 -2.22 17.62
N VAL A 174 -4.01 -1.95 16.70
CA VAL A 174 -4.03 -2.53 15.36
C VAL A 174 -3.71 -1.46 14.34
N ILE A 175 -2.77 -1.74 13.44
CA ILE A 175 -2.48 -0.92 12.26
C ILE A 175 -2.96 -1.71 11.03
N LEU A 176 -3.77 -1.09 10.20
CA LEU A 176 -4.21 -1.67 8.94
C LEU A 176 -3.34 -1.13 7.81
N MET A 177 -2.76 -2.03 7.04
CA MET A 177 -1.79 -1.70 6.02
C MET A 177 -2.06 -2.46 4.73
N GLY A 178 -1.67 -1.89 3.60
CA GLY A 178 -1.67 -2.61 2.33
C GLY A 178 -0.98 -1.85 1.21
N ASP A 179 -0.66 -2.57 0.17
CA ASP A 179 -0.04 -2.04 -1.03
C ASP A 179 -0.95 -2.18 -2.24
N SER A 180 -0.88 -1.25 -3.20
CA SER A 180 -1.62 -1.33 -4.46
C SER A 180 -3.12 -1.58 -4.24
N SER A 181 -3.68 -2.67 -4.81
CA SER A 181 -5.05 -3.13 -4.56
C SER A 181 -5.31 -3.40 -3.07
N GLY A 182 -4.35 -3.99 -2.35
CA GLY A 182 -4.45 -4.19 -0.90
C GLY A 182 -4.53 -2.87 -0.13
N GLY A 183 -3.85 -1.83 -0.60
CA GLY A 183 -3.95 -0.47 -0.05
C GLY A 183 -5.33 0.14 -0.27
N GLY A 184 -5.91 -0.06 -1.47
CA GLY A 184 -7.30 0.32 -1.76
C GLY A 184 -8.29 -0.42 -0.86
N LEU A 185 -8.11 -1.74 -0.71
CA LEU A 185 -8.94 -2.58 0.16
C LEU A 185 -8.82 -2.17 1.63
N ALA A 186 -7.61 -1.82 2.11
CA ALA A 186 -7.39 -1.36 3.48
C ALA A 186 -8.18 -0.08 3.78
N LEU A 187 -8.14 0.90 2.89
CA LEU A 187 -8.91 2.13 3.05
C LEU A 187 -10.41 1.86 2.99
N ALA A 188 -10.89 1.10 2.00
CA ALA A 188 -12.30 0.75 1.86
C ALA A 188 -12.82 -0.04 3.08
N PHE A 189 -12.01 -0.93 3.63
CA PHE A 189 -12.35 -1.68 4.83
C PHE A 189 -12.40 -0.77 6.06
N ALA A 190 -11.47 0.16 6.22
CA ALA A 190 -11.51 1.14 7.30
C ALA A 190 -12.77 2.02 7.24
N GLU A 191 -13.20 2.45 6.04
CA GLU A 191 -14.48 3.15 5.86
C GLU A 191 -15.67 2.30 6.34
N SER A 192 -15.67 1.02 5.97
CA SER A 192 -16.71 0.07 6.39
C SER A 192 -16.76 -0.16 7.91
N LEU A 193 -15.60 -0.24 8.58
CA LEU A 193 -15.51 -0.35 10.04
C LEU A 193 -16.12 0.87 10.71
N ARG A 194 -15.75 2.07 10.27
CA ARG A 194 -16.29 3.34 10.75
C ARG A 194 -17.82 3.39 10.60
N ASP A 195 -18.32 3.09 9.41
CA ASP A 195 -19.74 3.19 9.09
C ASP A 195 -20.58 2.16 9.85
N SER A 196 -19.96 1.04 10.23
CA SER A 196 -20.57 -0.01 11.05
C SER A 196 -20.40 0.21 12.56
N GLY A 197 -19.68 1.26 12.99
CA GLY A 197 -19.41 1.52 14.41
C GLY A 197 -18.51 0.47 15.08
N VAL A 198 -17.73 -0.27 14.30
CA VAL A 198 -16.72 -1.21 14.80
C VAL A 198 -15.49 -0.41 15.28
N PRO A 199 -14.78 -0.85 16.33
CA PRO A 199 -13.54 -0.18 16.74
C PRO A 199 -12.60 0.00 15.57
N MET A 200 -12.08 1.23 15.41
CA MET A 200 -11.17 1.57 14.31
C MET A 200 -9.75 1.12 14.61
N PRO A 201 -8.91 0.83 13.58
CA PRO A 201 -7.49 0.69 13.78
C PRO A 201 -6.87 2.01 14.28
N GLU A 202 -5.72 1.92 14.94
CA GLU A 202 -4.97 3.10 15.41
C GLU A 202 -4.43 3.94 14.24
N GLY A 203 -4.21 3.32 13.08
CA GLY A 203 -3.77 3.99 11.90
C GLY A 203 -3.81 3.15 10.64
N LEU A 204 -3.57 3.84 9.51
CA LEU A 204 -3.47 3.24 8.18
C LEU A 204 -2.08 3.50 7.59
N VAL A 205 -1.54 2.50 6.87
CA VAL A 205 -0.35 2.65 6.00
C VAL A 205 -0.72 2.17 4.61
N LEU A 206 -0.63 3.06 3.64
CA LEU A 206 -1.05 2.81 2.26
C LEU A 206 0.15 2.97 1.32
N LEU A 207 0.60 1.87 0.71
CA LEU A 207 1.72 1.87 -0.23
C LEU A 207 1.16 1.88 -1.66
N SER A 208 1.32 2.99 -2.38
CA SER A 208 0.80 3.16 -3.75
C SER A 208 -0.64 2.66 -3.92
N PRO A 209 -1.61 3.09 -3.08
CA PRO A 209 -2.94 2.46 -3.02
C PRO A 209 -3.74 2.69 -4.31
N TRP A 210 -4.35 1.61 -4.84
CA TRP A 210 -5.31 1.70 -5.94
C TRP A 210 -6.72 1.95 -5.38
N ILE A 211 -7.15 3.21 -5.40
CA ILE A 211 -8.32 3.71 -4.67
C ILE A 211 -9.47 4.19 -5.54
N ASP A 212 -9.26 4.24 -6.85
CA ASP A 212 -10.30 4.45 -7.87
C ASP A 212 -10.11 3.42 -9.00
N VAL A 213 -10.96 2.40 -9.00
CA VAL A 213 -10.85 1.34 -10.01
C VAL A 213 -11.37 1.77 -11.39
N THR A 214 -12.00 2.94 -11.50
CA THR A 214 -12.47 3.44 -12.79
C THR A 214 -11.34 3.91 -13.70
N MET A 215 -10.18 4.26 -13.13
CA MET A 215 -9.00 4.80 -13.83
C MET A 215 -9.34 6.01 -14.72
N THR A 216 -10.28 6.85 -14.28
CA THR A 216 -10.80 7.97 -15.09
C THR A 216 -10.20 9.33 -14.76
N ASN A 217 -9.21 9.41 -13.88
CA ASN A 217 -8.52 10.66 -13.58
C ASN A 217 -7.81 11.20 -14.83
N HIS A 218 -8.07 12.46 -15.14
CA HIS A 218 -7.58 13.12 -16.37
C HIS A 218 -6.04 13.22 -16.45
N ALA A 219 -5.33 13.11 -15.33
CA ALA A 219 -3.87 13.14 -15.31
C ALA A 219 -3.22 11.78 -15.65
N ILE A 220 -3.95 10.67 -15.55
CA ILE A 220 -3.44 9.31 -15.81
C ILE A 220 -2.79 9.20 -17.21
N PRO A 221 -3.42 9.63 -18.32
CA PRO A 221 -2.82 9.46 -19.65
C PRO A 221 -1.44 10.10 -19.81
N SER A 222 -1.16 11.19 -19.08
CA SER A 222 0.16 11.85 -19.13
C SER A 222 1.26 11.08 -18.39
N LEU A 223 0.90 10.16 -17.50
CA LEU A 223 1.81 9.31 -16.72
C LEU A 223 1.96 7.90 -17.32
N GLU A 224 1.01 7.49 -18.15
CA GLU A 224 0.93 6.12 -18.68
C GLU A 224 2.19 5.69 -19.45
N GLU A 225 2.85 6.60 -20.17
CA GLU A 225 4.08 6.30 -20.90
C GLU A 225 5.26 6.06 -19.94
N GLY A 226 5.31 6.79 -18.84
CA GLY A 226 6.37 6.70 -17.82
C GLY A 226 6.24 5.48 -16.91
N ASP A 227 5.03 5.03 -16.66
CA ASP A 227 4.75 3.88 -15.82
C ASP A 227 5.06 2.58 -16.57
N PHE A 228 5.99 1.80 -16.05
CA PHE A 228 6.44 0.53 -16.62
C PHE A 228 5.91 -0.68 -15.85
N ILE A 229 5.10 -0.45 -14.81
CA ILE A 229 4.48 -1.49 -13.98
C ILE A 229 3.01 -1.64 -14.31
N LEU A 230 2.26 -0.53 -14.40
CA LEU A 230 0.80 -0.50 -14.47
C LEU A 230 0.29 -0.08 -15.85
N SER A 231 -0.92 -0.52 -16.17
CA SER A 231 -1.71 -0.06 -17.32
C SER A 231 -3.11 0.30 -16.86
N ALA A 232 -3.58 1.50 -17.23
CA ALA A 232 -4.93 1.95 -16.91
C ALA A 232 -6.00 1.04 -17.53
N TYR A 233 -5.77 0.54 -18.74
CA TYR A 233 -6.67 -0.41 -19.42
C TYR A 233 -6.89 -1.67 -18.59
N GLY A 234 -5.80 -2.33 -18.18
CA GLY A 234 -5.88 -3.58 -17.42
C GLY A 234 -6.49 -3.38 -16.03
N LEU A 235 -6.06 -2.31 -15.32
CA LEU A 235 -6.63 -2.00 -14.01
C LEU A 235 -8.13 -1.72 -14.09
N ALA A 236 -8.60 -0.91 -15.05
CA ALA A 236 -10.04 -0.66 -15.21
C ALA A 236 -10.83 -1.94 -15.48
N GLY A 237 -10.26 -2.86 -16.28
CA GLY A 237 -10.87 -4.17 -16.54
C GLY A 237 -10.98 -5.04 -15.29
N LEU A 238 -9.88 -5.17 -14.53
CA LEU A 238 -9.87 -5.95 -13.28
C LEU A 238 -10.73 -5.30 -12.20
N GLY A 239 -10.72 -3.97 -12.09
CA GLY A 239 -11.56 -3.24 -11.16
C GLY A 239 -13.06 -3.45 -11.39
N LYS A 240 -13.48 -3.54 -12.66
CA LYS A 240 -14.86 -3.87 -13.02
C LYS A 240 -15.23 -5.30 -12.60
N LEU A 241 -14.32 -6.26 -12.76
CA LEU A 241 -14.54 -7.63 -12.30
C LEU A 241 -14.60 -7.69 -10.76
N TRP A 242 -13.71 -6.96 -10.08
CA TRP A 242 -13.68 -6.87 -8.62
C TRP A 242 -14.97 -6.30 -8.02
N ALA A 243 -15.55 -5.31 -8.67
CA ALA A 243 -16.82 -4.73 -8.24
C ALA A 243 -17.96 -5.76 -8.20
N GLY A 244 -17.95 -6.77 -9.08
CA GLY A 244 -19.03 -7.75 -9.19
C GLY A 244 -20.36 -7.07 -9.54
N GLU A 245 -21.32 -7.13 -8.63
CA GLU A 245 -22.64 -6.50 -8.80
C GLU A 245 -22.70 -5.03 -8.32
N LEU A 246 -21.64 -4.53 -7.68
CA LEU A 246 -21.57 -3.17 -7.19
C LEU A 246 -21.23 -2.20 -8.32
N ASP A 247 -21.61 -0.94 -8.14
CA ASP A 247 -21.08 0.15 -8.96
C ASP A 247 -19.57 0.27 -8.74
N VAL A 248 -18.80 0.49 -9.79
CA VAL A 248 -17.35 0.69 -9.71
C VAL A 248 -16.95 1.89 -8.84
N ARG A 249 -17.89 2.82 -8.59
CA ARG A 249 -17.75 3.97 -7.69
C ARG A 249 -18.30 3.75 -6.30
N ASP A 250 -18.82 2.56 -5.99
CA ASP A 250 -19.14 2.20 -4.61
C ASP A 250 -17.87 2.31 -3.75
N SER A 251 -17.95 2.92 -2.58
CA SER A 251 -16.75 3.16 -1.75
C SER A 251 -16.05 1.88 -1.29
N ARG A 252 -16.75 0.75 -1.28
CA ARG A 252 -16.15 -0.57 -1.03
C ARG A 252 -15.26 -1.05 -2.18
N VAL A 253 -15.47 -0.53 -3.38
CA VAL A 253 -14.70 -0.85 -4.60
C VAL A 253 -13.67 0.24 -4.87
N SER A 254 -14.10 1.50 -4.81
CA SER A 254 -13.29 2.70 -5.05
C SER A 254 -13.40 3.64 -3.85
N PRO A 255 -12.59 3.46 -2.81
CA PRO A 255 -12.71 4.24 -1.56
C PRO A 255 -12.46 5.74 -1.74
N LEU A 256 -11.86 6.16 -2.86
CA LEU A 256 -11.73 7.58 -3.18
C LEU A 256 -13.10 8.30 -3.25
N TYR A 257 -14.20 7.57 -3.53
CA TYR A 257 -15.56 8.15 -3.55
C TYR A 257 -16.24 8.17 -2.17
N GLY A 258 -15.62 7.51 -1.17
CA GLY A 258 -16.11 7.51 0.20
C GLY A 258 -15.82 8.80 0.96
N SER A 259 -16.22 8.81 2.23
CA SER A 259 -15.98 9.91 3.16
C SER A 259 -14.68 9.70 3.93
N MET A 260 -13.81 10.69 3.94
CA MET A 260 -12.56 10.65 4.73
C MET A 260 -12.76 11.10 6.18
N THR A 261 -13.97 11.52 6.58
CA THR A 261 -14.26 11.91 7.96
C THR A 261 -14.17 10.70 8.89
N GLY A 262 -13.40 10.82 9.97
CA GLY A 262 -13.24 9.75 10.96
C GLY A 262 -12.30 8.62 10.54
N ILE A 263 -11.59 8.76 9.42
CA ILE A 263 -10.51 7.85 9.05
C ILE A 263 -9.30 8.10 9.99
N PRO A 264 -8.65 7.03 10.50
CA PRO A 264 -7.51 7.15 11.41
C PRO A 264 -6.32 7.89 10.77
N PRO A 265 -5.31 8.28 11.58
CA PRO A 265 -4.06 8.79 11.05
C PRO A 265 -3.50 7.91 9.95
N THR A 266 -3.22 8.49 8.79
CA THR A 266 -2.85 7.74 7.59
C THR A 266 -1.51 8.20 7.03
N LEU A 267 -0.60 7.24 6.84
CA LEU A 267 0.67 7.44 6.14
C LEU A 267 0.57 6.81 4.74
N ILE A 268 0.82 7.63 3.72
CA ILE A 268 0.64 7.24 2.32
C ILE A 268 1.98 7.37 1.59
N PHE A 269 2.35 6.36 0.81
CA PHE A 269 3.54 6.38 -0.05
C PHE A 269 3.12 6.27 -1.51
N CYS A 270 3.80 6.97 -2.41
CA CYS A 270 3.70 6.77 -3.86
C CYS A 270 4.97 7.18 -4.57
N GLY A 271 5.25 6.59 -5.73
CA GLY A 271 6.30 7.03 -6.63
C GLY A 271 5.83 8.16 -7.57
N THR A 272 6.79 8.90 -8.15
CA THR A 272 6.43 9.86 -9.21
C THR A 272 6.11 9.18 -10.53
N ASP A 273 6.63 7.96 -10.76
CA ASP A 273 6.53 7.23 -12.00
C ASP A 273 5.41 6.16 -11.94
N GLU A 274 4.26 6.52 -11.38
CA GLU A 274 3.09 5.64 -11.36
C GLU A 274 1.78 6.38 -11.70
N ILE A 275 0.89 5.69 -12.42
CA ILE A 275 -0.40 6.23 -12.87
C ILE A 275 -1.40 6.43 -11.73
N LEU A 276 -1.19 5.83 -10.54
CA LEU A 276 -2.06 5.99 -9.37
C LEU A 276 -1.81 7.28 -8.60
N ARG A 277 -0.67 7.93 -8.82
CA ARG A 277 -0.26 9.15 -8.09
C ARG A 277 -1.31 10.26 -8.07
N PRO A 278 -2.01 10.59 -9.17
CA PRO A 278 -3.00 11.66 -9.15
C PRO A 278 -4.15 11.41 -8.17
N ASP A 279 -4.65 10.17 -8.12
CA ASP A 279 -5.72 9.79 -7.19
C ASP A 279 -5.20 9.74 -5.74
N ILE A 280 -3.96 9.27 -5.54
CA ILE A 280 -3.30 9.25 -4.23
C ILE A 280 -3.12 10.67 -3.68
N THR A 281 -2.71 11.61 -4.53
CA THR A 281 -2.61 13.02 -4.15
C THR A 281 -3.98 13.58 -3.76
N LEU A 282 -5.00 13.31 -4.57
CA LEU A 282 -6.38 13.72 -4.27
C LEU A 282 -6.90 13.10 -2.96
N LEU A 283 -6.56 11.83 -2.66
CA LEU A 283 -6.89 11.19 -1.39
C LEU A 283 -6.31 11.97 -0.22
N HIS A 284 -5.00 12.29 -0.28
CA HIS A 284 -4.33 13.07 0.77
C HIS A 284 -5.04 14.42 1.00
N GLU A 285 -5.36 15.14 -0.07
CA GLU A 285 -6.09 16.41 0.00
C GLU A 285 -7.49 16.24 0.63
N LYS A 286 -8.22 15.21 0.24
CA LYS A 286 -9.55 14.88 0.82
C LYS A 286 -9.45 14.55 2.31
N MET A 287 -8.46 13.79 2.73
CA MET A 287 -8.23 13.48 4.15
C MET A 287 -7.94 14.73 4.96
N LYS A 288 -7.09 15.64 4.45
CA LYS A 288 -6.81 16.94 5.09
C LYS A 288 -8.07 17.82 5.16
N ALA A 289 -8.81 17.91 4.08
CA ALA A 289 -10.06 18.68 4.03
C ALA A 289 -11.10 18.16 5.01
N ALA A 290 -11.10 16.86 5.30
CA ALA A 290 -11.96 16.24 6.32
C ALA A 290 -11.44 16.44 7.76
N GLY A 291 -10.32 17.13 7.96
CA GLY A 291 -9.71 17.35 9.28
C GLY A 291 -8.91 16.15 9.80
N GLY A 292 -8.63 15.16 8.94
CA GLY A 292 -7.84 13.97 9.26
C GLY A 292 -6.33 14.26 9.31
N LYS A 293 -5.60 13.43 10.06
CA LYS A 293 -4.12 13.43 10.07
C LYS A 293 -3.64 12.54 8.91
N SER A 294 -3.07 13.13 7.87
CA SER A 294 -2.52 12.42 6.72
C SER A 294 -1.13 12.95 6.38
N ARG A 295 -0.21 12.06 6.03
CA ARG A 295 1.09 12.39 5.45
C ARG A 295 1.26 11.63 4.14
N LEU A 296 1.70 12.36 3.10
CA LEU A 296 2.02 11.80 1.79
C LEU A 296 3.53 11.82 1.61
N VAL A 297 4.12 10.66 1.33
CA VAL A 297 5.53 10.48 1.03
C VAL A 297 5.67 10.16 -0.46
N ILE A 298 6.38 11.01 -1.19
CA ILE A 298 6.58 10.89 -2.63
C ILE A 298 8.02 10.46 -2.91
N GLY A 299 8.20 9.33 -3.56
CA GLY A 299 9.49 8.85 -4.05
C GLY A 299 9.79 9.44 -5.44
N GLU A 300 10.75 10.37 -5.53
CA GLU A 300 11.17 10.98 -6.81
C GLU A 300 11.84 9.96 -7.72
N GLY A 301 11.34 9.80 -8.94
CA GLY A 301 11.85 8.80 -9.90
C GLY A 301 11.51 7.37 -9.53
N LEU A 302 10.86 7.13 -8.39
CA LEU A 302 10.47 5.79 -7.96
C LEU A 302 9.12 5.40 -8.58
N TRP A 303 8.86 4.09 -8.59
CA TRP A 303 7.74 3.45 -9.29
C TRP A 303 6.74 2.86 -8.30
N HIS A 304 5.72 2.23 -8.86
CA HIS A 304 4.64 1.61 -8.11
C HIS A 304 5.12 0.64 -7.03
N VAL A 305 4.65 0.83 -5.80
CA VAL A 305 4.97 0.02 -4.61
C VAL A 305 6.49 -0.08 -4.33
N PHE A 306 7.24 0.97 -4.64
CA PHE A 306 8.70 1.00 -4.43
C PHE A 306 9.14 0.55 -3.01
N PRO A 307 8.37 0.77 -1.92
CA PRO A 307 8.79 0.33 -0.59
C PRO A 307 8.90 -1.19 -0.43
N SER A 308 8.33 -1.99 -1.34
CA SER A 308 8.42 -3.46 -1.29
C SER A 308 9.66 -4.03 -1.99
N TYR A 309 10.39 -3.20 -2.74
CA TYR A 309 11.59 -3.62 -3.46
C TYR A 309 12.83 -3.57 -2.58
N ASP A 310 13.87 -4.33 -2.96
CA ASP A 310 15.13 -4.39 -2.22
C ASP A 310 16.05 -3.22 -2.58
N ILE A 311 15.61 -2.02 -2.17
CA ILE A 311 16.29 -0.73 -2.37
C ILE A 311 16.41 0.00 -1.03
N PRO A 312 17.37 0.94 -0.88
CA PRO A 312 17.56 1.70 0.37
C PRO A 312 16.30 2.43 0.85
N GLU A 313 15.47 2.91 -0.08
CA GLU A 313 14.23 3.63 0.22
C GLU A 313 13.21 2.75 0.99
N ARG A 314 13.24 1.42 0.82
CA ARG A 314 12.42 0.51 1.64
C ARG A 314 12.70 0.70 3.12
N ASP A 315 13.97 0.72 3.52
CA ASP A 315 14.34 0.84 4.93
C ASP A 315 14.02 2.24 5.47
N ILE A 316 14.11 3.28 4.64
CA ILE A 316 13.63 4.63 4.96
C ILE A 316 12.11 4.62 5.22
N CYS A 317 11.33 4.00 4.34
CA CYS A 317 9.88 3.88 4.50
C CYS A 317 9.51 3.12 5.78
N ILE A 318 10.17 2.01 6.07
CA ILE A 318 9.97 1.23 7.32
C ILE A 318 10.26 2.09 8.55
N GLU A 319 11.34 2.89 8.54
CA GLU A 319 11.66 3.84 9.61
C GLU A 319 10.55 4.88 9.78
N MET A 320 10.05 5.44 8.68
CA MET A 320 8.97 6.42 8.71
C MET A 320 7.67 5.81 9.26
N ILE A 321 7.35 4.56 8.90
CA ILE A 321 6.18 3.85 9.42
C ILE A 321 6.33 3.65 10.92
N ALA A 322 7.48 3.14 11.39
CA ALA A 322 7.73 2.87 12.81
C ALA A 322 7.74 4.12 13.70
N THR A 323 8.00 5.29 13.12
CA THR A 323 8.02 6.57 13.85
C THR A 323 6.71 7.35 13.74
N TRP A 324 5.78 6.93 12.87
CA TRP A 324 4.50 7.60 12.66
C TRP A 324 3.47 7.24 13.74
N PHE A 325 3.52 6.05 14.26
CA PHE A 325 2.67 5.47 15.30
C PHE A 325 3.49 5.27 16.59
#